data_3b9b5181ffd50bbe785f32167b2ede8c
#
_entry.id   3b9b5181ffd50bbe785f32167b2ede8c
#
_cell.length_a   1.000
_cell.length_b   1.000
_cell.length_c   1.000
_cell.angle_alpha   90.00
_cell.angle_beta   90.00
_cell.angle_gamma   90.00
#
_symmetry.space_group_name_H-M   'P 1'
#
loop_
_entity.id
_entity.type
_entity.pdbx_description
1 polymer ?
#
loop_
_entity_poly.entity_id
_entity_poly.type
_entity_poly.pdbx_seq_one_letter_code
_entity_poly.pdbx_strand_id
1 'polypeptide(L)'
;MFNQFTDLSRIHFVGIGGAGMSGIAEILVHYDQTELTVSGCDQAPSEVTERLQHLGVGVHEGHSPEHLEGIDLVVISSAVAESNPEVREARRRGITVVRRAEMLGELMRLKYGIAVAGTHGKTTTTSLAGTILTEAGLDPTVIVGGRLRLLGTGARLGKSHYLVAEADEFDRSFLRLTPVTAVITTIDRDHLDTYRDLAAIQDAFVEFAGRVPFFGRLIVCLDDPYVRQILPRLADRRIVTYGFAAGADLSAADVEPGVWGTRFTVRSVRGGELGEIRLPMPGRHNVLNALAAVGVGLSLRIDFADIARAIAGFGGVHRRFENLGTWRGATVVDDYAHHPTEVAATLAAARQTFPQGRVLAVFQPHLFSRTLDQAEAFGGALLGADLAIVNDVYPSRESPIPGVTGELVADAARRAGHPDVRYCPRWQEAAGLLAEQVRPGDVVLTLGAGDVNRLAQVLLEEKP
;
A
#
# COMPACT_ATOMS: atom_id res chain seq x y z
N MET A 1 25.86 -20.29 -6.28
CA MET A 1 25.19 -18.99 -6.09
C MET A 1 26.14 -18.18 -5.23
N PHE A 2 26.59 -16.99 -5.67
CA PHE A 2 27.52 -16.17 -4.87
C PHE A 2 26.75 -15.67 -3.62
N ASN A 3 27.28 -15.97 -2.43
CA ASN A 3 26.77 -15.43 -1.19
C ASN A 3 27.24 -13.96 -1.08
N GLN A 4 26.37 -12.99 -1.26
CA GLN A 4 26.71 -11.57 -1.22
C GLN A 4 26.94 -11.05 0.21
N PHE A 5 26.52 -11.82 1.23
CA PHE A 5 26.66 -11.46 2.64
C PHE A 5 27.77 -12.23 3.36
N THR A 6 28.77 -12.76 2.63
CA THR A 6 29.86 -13.58 3.19
C THR A 6 30.66 -12.89 4.32
N ASP A 7 30.76 -11.56 4.25
CA ASP A 7 31.54 -10.77 5.21
C ASP A 7 30.65 -10.14 6.31
N LEU A 8 29.33 -10.44 6.32
CA LEU A 8 28.39 -9.98 7.33
C LEU A 8 27.92 -11.13 8.18
N SER A 9 28.09 -11.00 9.50
CA SER A 9 27.65 -12.00 10.50
C SER A 9 26.53 -11.49 11.38
N ARG A 10 26.49 -10.17 11.65
CA ARG A 10 25.56 -9.57 12.60
C ARG A 10 24.94 -8.29 12.03
N ILE A 11 23.63 -8.31 11.88
CA ILE A 11 22.82 -7.17 11.37
C ILE A 11 21.90 -6.66 12.45
N HIS A 12 21.90 -5.34 12.67
CA HIS A 12 21.04 -4.67 13.64
C HIS A 12 20.04 -3.73 12.97
N PHE A 13 18.75 -3.83 13.35
CA PHE A 13 17.66 -3.03 12.81
C PHE A 13 17.20 -1.98 13.82
N VAL A 14 17.31 -0.69 13.49
CA VAL A 14 16.78 0.39 14.32
C VAL A 14 15.34 0.71 13.90
N GLY A 15 14.37 0.51 14.81
CA GLY A 15 12.94 0.57 14.53
C GLY A 15 12.43 -0.71 13.86
N ILE A 16 12.83 -1.88 14.41
CA ILE A 16 12.58 -3.20 13.81
C ILE A 16 11.09 -3.57 13.73
N GLY A 17 10.25 -3.03 14.62
CA GLY A 17 8.80 -3.27 14.65
C GLY A 17 8.02 -2.60 13.49
N GLY A 18 8.65 -1.70 12.72
CA GLY A 18 8.05 -1.09 11.55
C GLY A 18 7.69 -2.13 10.49
N ALA A 19 6.52 -1.96 9.82
CA ALA A 19 5.94 -2.96 8.91
C ALA A 19 6.91 -3.47 7.82
N GLY A 20 7.69 -2.57 7.20
CA GLY A 20 8.66 -2.98 6.18
C GLY A 20 10.01 -3.44 6.76
N MET A 21 10.35 -3.07 8.00
CA MET A 21 11.58 -3.48 8.69
C MET A 21 11.49 -4.92 9.16
N SER A 22 10.39 -5.25 9.84
CA SER A 22 10.13 -6.60 10.37
C SER A 22 10.15 -7.67 9.27
N GLY A 23 9.54 -7.37 8.12
CA GLY A 23 9.52 -8.30 6.99
C GLY A 23 10.92 -8.60 6.44
N ILE A 24 11.79 -7.60 6.37
CA ILE A 24 13.18 -7.80 5.95
C ILE A 24 13.96 -8.60 7.01
N ALA A 25 13.77 -8.29 8.29
CA ALA A 25 14.39 -9.03 9.38
C ALA A 25 14.00 -10.51 9.35
N GLU A 26 12.72 -10.84 9.16
CA GLU A 26 12.24 -12.21 9.01
C GLU A 26 12.88 -12.95 7.84
N ILE A 27 13.03 -12.30 6.69
CA ILE A 27 13.70 -12.90 5.52
C ILE A 27 15.15 -13.24 5.84
N LEU A 28 15.86 -12.33 6.52
CA LEU A 28 17.28 -12.53 6.84
C LEU A 28 17.50 -13.64 7.87
N VAL A 29 16.63 -13.76 8.87
CA VAL A 29 16.70 -14.86 9.87
C VAL A 29 16.55 -16.24 9.22
N HIS A 30 15.73 -16.34 8.16
CA HIS A 30 15.51 -17.60 7.45
C HIS A 30 16.39 -17.75 6.20
N TYR A 31 17.40 -16.90 6.03
CA TYR A 31 18.29 -16.97 4.89
C TYR A 31 19.32 -18.08 5.07
N ASP A 32 19.00 -19.27 4.57
CA ASP A 32 19.74 -20.55 4.76
C ASP A 32 21.22 -20.56 4.30
N GLN A 33 21.73 -19.49 3.71
CA GLN A 33 23.07 -19.47 3.11
C GLN A 33 24.16 -18.86 3.98
N THR A 34 23.81 -18.34 5.18
CA THR A 34 24.76 -17.71 6.10
C THR A 34 24.34 -17.89 7.55
N GLU A 35 25.30 -17.94 8.47
CA GLU A 35 25.08 -17.84 9.91
C GLU A 35 24.81 -16.37 10.32
N LEU A 36 23.81 -15.72 9.69
CA LEU A 36 23.44 -14.36 10.00
C LEU A 36 22.68 -14.29 11.32
N THR A 37 23.18 -13.51 12.26
CA THR A 37 22.47 -13.13 13.47
C THR A 37 21.76 -11.79 13.24
N VAL A 38 20.44 -11.77 13.43
CA VAL A 38 19.63 -10.57 13.31
C VAL A 38 19.23 -10.09 14.69
N SER A 39 19.46 -8.82 14.95
CA SER A 39 18.98 -8.11 16.14
C SER A 39 18.31 -6.80 15.75
N GLY A 40 17.65 -6.17 16.69
CA GLY A 40 17.09 -4.84 16.47
C GLY A 40 16.51 -4.23 17.74
N CYS A 41 16.07 -3.01 17.64
CA CYS A 41 15.42 -2.28 18.70
C CYS A 41 14.16 -1.57 18.21
N ASP A 42 13.24 -1.32 19.13
CA ASP A 42 12.08 -0.46 18.92
C ASP A 42 11.76 0.34 20.18
N GLN A 43 11.03 1.45 20.04
CA GLN A 43 10.70 2.33 21.17
C GLN A 43 9.82 1.64 22.22
N ALA A 44 8.94 0.73 21.77
CA ALA A 44 8.03 -0.01 22.62
C ALA A 44 7.78 -1.43 22.10
N PRO A 45 7.50 -2.38 22.99
CA PRO A 45 7.06 -3.71 22.62
C PRO A 45 5.76 -3.67 21.79
N SER A 46 5.62 -4.62 20.87
CA SER A 46 4.44 -4.79 20.02
C SER A 46 4.28 -6.25 19.62
N GLU A 47 3.11 -6.65 19.13
CA GLU A 47 2.89 -7.99 18.57
C GLU A 47 3.92 -8.36 17.49
N VAL A 48 4.40 -7.36 16.75
CA VAL A 48 5.42 -7.55 15.71
C VAL A 48 6.78 -7.89 16.34
N THR A 49 7.20 -7.14 17.36
CA THR A 49 8.47 -7.38 18.05
C THR A 49 8.47 -8.70 18.81
N GLU A 50 7.35 -9.06 19.46
CA GLU A 50 7.18 -10.37 20.12
C GLU A 50 7.30 -11.52 19.13
N ARG A 51 6.67 -11.40 17.96
CA ARG A 51 6.78 -12.40 16.89
C ARG A 51 8.21 -12.55 16.40
N LEU A 52 8.95 -11.45 16.20
CA LEU A 52 10.36 -11.50 15.81
C LEU A 52 11.22 -12.21 16.86
N GLN A 53 10.96 -11.99 18.14
CA GLN A 53 11.64 -12.72 19.23
C GLN A 53 11.38 -14.24 19.16
N HIS A 54 10.14 -14.66 18.88
CA HIS A 54 9.82 -16.07 18.67
C HIS A 54 10.54 -16.70 17.46
N LEU A 55 10.91 -15.88 16.46
CA LEU A 55 11.71 -16.30 15.30
C LEU A 55 13.22 -16.31 15.58
N GLY A 56 13.65 -15.96 16.80
CA GLY A 56 15.07 -15.97 17.21
C GLY A 56 15.78 -14.62 16.98
N VAL A 57 15.06 -13.54 16.68
CA VAL A 57 15.64 -12.20 16.59
C VAL A 57 15.88 -11.63 17.99
N GLY A 58 17.07 -11.10 18.22
CA GLY A 58 17.38 -10.36 19.45
C GLY A 58 16.73 -8.98 19.44
N VAL A 59 15.61 -8.77 20.14
CA VAL A 59 14.91 -7.48 20.16
C VAL A 59 15.12 -6.77 21.48
N HIS A 60 15.53 -5.50 21.41
CA HIS A 60 15.76 -4.60 22.54
C HIS A 60 14.68 -3.51 22.58
N GLU A 61 14.30 -3.10 23.79
CA GLU A 61 13.41 -1.93 23.98
C GLU A 61 14.25 -0.66 24.11
N GLY A 62 13.81 0.42 23.43
CA GLY A 62 14.52 1.70 23.40
C GLY A 62 15.73 1.68 22.48
N HIS A 63 16.49 2.76 22.50
CA HIS A 63 17.67 2.97 21.68
C HIS A 63 18.92 3.16 22.54
N SER A 64 19.93 2.27 22.43
CA SER A 64 21.20 2.36 23.14
C SER A 64 22.40 2.05 22.25
N PRO A 65 23.51 2.83 22.36
CA PRO A 65 24.77 2.51 21.69
C PRO A 65 25.33 1.12 22.02
N GLU A 66 24.94 0.53 23.15
CA GLU A 66 25.36 -0.79 23.58
C GLU A 66 24.82 -1.92 22.71
N HIS A 67 23.67 -1.70 22.04
CA HIS A 67 23.10 -2.67 21.10
C HIS A 67 23.99 -2.95 19.88
N LEU A 68 25.01 -2.11 19.66
CA LEU A 68 25.91 -2.21 18.50
C LEU A 68 27.19 -3.00 18.80
N GLU A 69 27.27 -3.74 19.90
CA GLU A 69 28.44 -4.54 20.20
C GLU A 69 28.58 -5.74 19.22
N GLY A 70 29.67 -5.73 18.44
CA GLY A 70 29.94 -6.77 17.44
C GLY A 70 29.04 -6.72 16.23
N ILE A 71 28.31 -5.64 15.96
CA ILE A 71 27.45 -5.46 14.78
C ILE A 71 28.28 -5.04 13.57
N ASP A 72 28.04 -5.68 12.43
CA ASP A 72 28.71 -5.40 11.15
C ASP A 72 27.93 -4.41 10.28
N LEU A 73 26.59 -4.42 10.40
CA LEU A 73 25.69 -3.62 9.59
C LEU A 73 24.49 -3.13 10.40
N VAL A 74 24.16 -1.85 10.27
CA VAL A 74 22.94 -1.25 10.84
C VAL A 74 21.97 -0.91 9.72
N VAL A 75 20.72 -1.35 9.86
CA VAL A 75 19.61 -1.02 8.94
C VAL A 75 18.67 -0.04 9.61
N ILE A 76 18.36 1.07 8.94
CA ILE A 76 17.47 2.11 9.46
C ILE A 76 16.27 2.36 8.53
N SER A 77 15.12 2.72 9.11
CA SER A 77 13.98 3.22 8.33
C SER A 77 14.12 4.74 8.08
N SER A 78 13.34 5.27 7.15
CA SER A 78 13.27 6.72 6.89
C SER A 78 12.73 7.53 8.09
N ALA A 79 12.03 6.86 9.03
CA ALA A 79 11.52 7.48 10.25
C ALA A 79 12.61 7.69 11.34
N VAL A 80 13.74 7.00 11.22
CA VAL A 80 14.85 7.11 12.19
C VAL A 80 15.68 8.34 11.89
N ALA A 81 15.72 9.28 12.83
CA ALA A 81 16.48 10.51 12.69
C ALA A 81 18.00 10.26 12.77
N GLU A 82 18.78 11.09 12.09
CA GLU A 82 20.26 11.08 12.15
C GLU A 82 20.80 11.32 13.58
N SER A 83 20.00 11.95 14.45
CA SER A 83 20.31 12.19 15.85
C SER A 83 20.12 10.96 16.75
N ASN A 84 19.56 9.86 16.22
CA ASN A 84 19.37 8.62 16.97
C ASN A 84 20.71 8.14 17.56
N PRO A 85 20.79 7.75 18.86
CA PRO A 85 22.04 7.39 19.53
C PRO A 85 22.76 6.21 18.86
N GLU A 86 22.03 5.23 18.35
CA GLU A 86 22.63 4.07 17.66
C GLU A 86 23.18 4.47 16.28
N VAL A 87 22.46 5.30 15.51
CA VAL A 87 22.95 5.79 14.21
C VAL A 87 24.24 6.60 14.37
N ARG A 88 24.29 7.49 15.38
CA ARG A 88 25.50 8.28 15.69
C ARG A 88 26.65 7.40 16.09
N GLU A 89 26.42 6.43 16.96
CA GLU A 89 27.44 5.51 17.45
C GLU A 89 27.95 4.58 16.34
N ALA A 90 27.05 4.04 15.48
CA ALA A 90 27.44 3.24 14.33
C ALA A 90 28.41 4.01 13.42
N ARG A 91 28.09 5.27 13.11
CA ARG A 91 28.97 6.12 12.29
C ARG A 91 30.31 6.40 12.99
N ARG A 92 30.30 6.64 14.31
CA ARG A 92 31.51 6.85 15.10
C ARG A 92 32.44 5.64 15.10
N ARG A 93 31.87 4.43 15.13
CA ARG A 93 32.60 3.15 15.07
C ARG A 93 32.99 2.75 13.65
N GLY A 94 32.53 3.44 12.60
CA GLY A 94 32.72 3.06 11.20
C GLY A 94 31.88 1.86 10.77
N ILE A 95 30.82 1.53 11.51
CA ILE A 95 29.86 0.49 11.13
C ILE A 95 29.02 1.02 9.96
N THR A 96 28.84 0.21 8.92
CA THR A 96 28.03 0.58 7.77
C THR A 96 26.56 0.76 8.17
N VAL A 97 25.98 1.90 7.80
CA VAL A 97 24.54 2.20 8.01
C VAL A 97 23.86 2.27 6.66
N VAL A 98 22.87 1.42 6.44
CA VAL A 98 22.09 1.37 5.22
C VAL A 98 20.61 1.66 5.50
N ARG A 99 19.90 2.19 4.52
CA ARG A 99 18.47 2.38 4.61
C ARG A 99 17.71 1.09 4.30
N ARG A 100 16.52 0.93 4.86
CA ARG A 100 15.62 -0.20 4.61
C ARG A 100 15.49 -0.56 3.12
N ALA A 101 15.34 0.45 2.27
CA ALA A 101 15.18 0.24 0.83
C ALA A 101 16.46 -0.26 0.16
N GLU A 102 17.64 0.10 0.65
CA GLU A 102 18.92 -0.43 0.15
C GLU A 102 19.05 -1.92 0.50
N MET A 103 18.70 -2.30 1.74
CA MET A 103 18.68 -3.71 2.14
C MET A 103 17.65 -4.50 1.31
N LEU A 104 16.45 -3.95 1.08
CA LEU A 104 15.45 -4.60 0.23
C LEU A 104 15.95 -4.74 -1.22
N GLY A 105 16.67 -3.75 -1.74
CA GLY A 105 17.28 -3.78 -3.06
C GLY A 105 18.30 -4.91 -3.19
N GLU A 106 19.15 -5.10 -2.17
CA GLU A 106 20.13 -6.20 -2.15
C GLU A 106 19.44 -7.57 -2.06
N LEU A 107 18.41 -7.72 -1.22
CA LEU A 107 17.59 -8.93 -1.20
C LEU A 107 16.93 -9.21 -2.56
N MET A 108 16.46 -8.16 -3.25
CA MET A 108 15.84 -8.28 -4.56
C MET A 108 16.83 -8.74 -5.64
N ARG A 109 18.11 -8.36 -5.53
CA ARG A 109 19.17 -8.82 -6.45
C ARG A 109 19.44 -10.32 -6.37
N LEU A 110 19.16 -10.94 -5.22
CA LEU A 110 19.35 -12.37 -4.99
C LEU A 110 18.19 -13.21 -5.55
N LYS A 111 17.09 -12.55 -5.95
CA LYS A 111 15.84 -13.20 -6.35
C LYS A 111 15.33 -12.65 -7.69
N TYR A 112 14.35 -13.31 -8.27
CA TYR A 112 13.57 -12.74 -9.36
C TYR A 112 12.63 -11.70 -8.77
N GLY A 113 13.08 -10.44 -8.76
CA GLY A 113 12.35 -9.33 -8.15
C GLY A 113 11.18 -8.86 -9.01
N ILE A 114 10.03 -8.73 -8.38
CA ILE A 114 8.81 -8.13 -8.93
C ILE A 114 8.49 -6.94 -8.04
N ALA A 115 8.60 -5.72 -8.55
CA ALA A 115 8.34 -4.50 -7.79
C ALA A 115 7.07 -3.80 -8.30
N VAL A 116 6.17 -3.46 -7.38
CA VAL A 116 4.93 -2.75 -7.68
C VAL A 116 5.03 -1.33 -7.18
N ALA A 117 5.17 -0.38 -8.10
CA ALA A 117 5.22 1.04 -7.85
C ALA A 117 3.95 1.75 -8.34
N GLY A 118 3.79 3.01 -7.93
CA GLY A 118 2.69 3.88 -8.32
C GLY A 118 2.11 4.62 -7.13
N THR A 119 1.50 5.76 -7.32
CA THR A 119 0.95 6.55 -6.22
C THR A 119 -0.16 5.79 -5.50
N HIS A 120 -1.06 5.12 -6.24
CA HIS A 120 -2.20 4.37 -5.70
C HIS A 120 -2.19 2.90 -6.14
N GLY A 121 -2.81 2.02 -5.35
CA GLY A 121 -3.00 0.61 -5.71
C GLY A 121 -1.81 -0.32 -5.45
N LYS A 122 -0.67 0.17 -5.00
CA LYS A 122 0.55 -0.61 -4.72
C LYS A 122 0.27 -1.86 -3.88
N THR A 123 -0.26 -1.67 -2.68
CA THR A 123 -0.47 -2.74 -1.70
C THR A 123 -1.43 -3.82 -2.23
N THR A 124 -2.56 -3.41 -2.83
CA THR A 124 -3.54 -4.34 -3.39
C THR A 124 -2.94 -5.15 -4.54
N THR A 125 -2.24 -4.48 -5.46
CA THR A 125 -1.60 -5.15 -6.61
C THR A 125 -0.50 -6.10 -6.18
N THR A 126 0.36 -5.70 -5.21
CA THR A 126 1.41 -6.56 -4.64
C THR A 126 0.81 -7.80 -3.98
N SER A 127 -0.29 -7.61 -3.23
CA SER A 127 -1.00 -8.68 -2.54
C SER A 127 -1.63 -9.67 -3.53
N LEU A 128 -2.29 -9.16 -4.56
CA LEU A 128 -2.88 -9.99 -5.64
C LEU A 128 -1.79 -10.76 -6.39
N ALA A 129 -0.69 -10.12 -6.77
CA ALA A 129 0.43 -10.78 -7.44
C ALA A 129 1.04 -11.86 -6.54
N GLY A 130 1.26 -11.56 -5.25
CA GLY A 130 1.75 -12.54 -4.27
C GLY A 130 0.82 -13.75 -4.13
N THR A 131 -0.51 -13.52 -4.11
CA THR A 131 -1.52 -14.59 -4.06
C THR A 131 -1.48 -15.45 -5.33
N ILE A 132 -1.43 -14.84 -6.51
CA ILE A 132 -1.34 -15.56 -7.78
C ILE A 132 -0.12 -16.49 -7.80
N LEU A 133 1.06 -15.97 -7.43
CA LEU A 133 2.29 -16.77 -7.42
C LEU A 133 2.21 -17.91 -6.38
N THR A 134 1.61 -17.63 -5.22
CA THR A 134 1.45 -18.64 -4.16
C THR A 134 0.54 -19.77 -4.60
N GLU A 135 -0.63 -19.45 -5.14
CA GLU A 135 -1.62 -20.45 -5.61
C GLU A 135 -1.13 -21.22 -6.84
N ALA A 136 -0.24 -20.61 -7.64
CA ALA A 136 0.44 -21.31 -8.73
C ALA A 136 1.61 -22.21 -8.25
N GLY A 137 1.81 -22.37 -6.94
CA GLY A 137 2.84 -23.22 -6.35
C GLY A 137 4.26 -22.66 -6.44
N LEU A 138 4.42 -21.37 -6.77
CA LEU A 138 5.72 -20.71 -6.90
C LEU A 138 6.31 -20.25 -5.55
N ASP A 139 5.58 -20.33 -4.46
CA ASP A 139 6.00 -20.00 -3.09
C ASP A 139 6.89 -18.74 -2.97
N PRO A 140 6.39 -17.54 -3.36
CA PRO A 140 7.17 -16.31 -3.35
C PRO A 140 7.39 -15.76 -1.95
N THR A 141 8.47 -15.02 -1.75
CA THR A 141 8.57 -14.04 -0.68
C THR A 141 7.76 -12.80 -1.09
N VAL A 142 6.90 -12.29 -0.20
CA VAL A 142 6.03 -11.12 -0.47
C VAL A 142 6.24 -10.07 0.62
N ILE A 143 6.51 -8.82 0.22
CA ILE A 143 6.70 -7.69 1.14
C ILE A 143 5.74 -6.57 0.73
N VAL A 144 4.84 -6.19 1.64
CA VAL A 144 3.88 -5.09 1.44
C VAL A 144 4.05 -4.02 2.52
N GLY A 145 3.68 -2.79 2.20
CA GLY A 145 3.67 -1.68 3.18
C GLY A 145 2.54 -1.78 4.22
N GLY A 146 1.50 -2.57 3.95
CA GLY A 146 0.37 -2.85 4.83
C GLY A 146 0.39 -4.25 5.42
N ARG A 147 -0.71 -4.64 6.11
CA ARG A 147 -0.89 -6.02 6.61
C ARG A 147 -1.74 -6.83 5.62
N LEU A 148 -1.22 -7.98 5.20
CA LEU A 148 -1.99 -8.96 4.44
C LEU A 148 -3.02 -9.62 5.37
N ARG A 149 -4.30 -9.60 4.99
CA ARG A 149 -5.39 -10.11 5.84
C ARG A 149 -5.23 -11.60 6.17
N LEU A 150 -4.79 -12.41 5.21
CA LEU A 150 -4.56 -13.86 5.39
C LEU A 150 -3.35 -14.16 6.29
N LEU A 151 -2.40 -13.25 6.44
CA LEU A 151 -1.15 -13.50 7.14
C LEU A 151 -1.00 -12.69 8.43
N GLY A 152 -1.83 -11.66 8.66
CA GLY A 152 -1.73 -10.75 9.79
C GLY A 152 -0.44 -9.91 9.82
N THR A 153 0.39 -10.01 8.77
CA THR A 153 1.74 -9.43 8.72
C THR A 153 1.97 -8.68 7.42
N GLY A 154 2.97 -7.80 7.39
CA GLY A 154 3.41 -7.08 6.18
C GLY A 154 4.35 -7.90 5.28
N ALA A 155 4.71 -9.11 5.67
CA ALA A 155 5.60 -9.96 4.87
C ALA A 155 5.21 -11.44 4.97
N ARG A 156 5.44 -12.15 3.88
CA ARG A 156 5.42 -13.60 3.81
C ARG A 156 6.76 -14.09 3.28
N LEU A 157 7.43 -14.93 4.03
CA LEU A 157 8.63 -15.61 3.52
C LEU A 157 8.22 -16.81 2.69
N GLY A 158 8.73 -16.87 1.46
CA GLY A 158 8.63 -18.03 0.58
C GLY A 158 10.00 -18.65 0.33
N LYS A 159 10.03 -19.95 0.00
CA LYS A 159 11.24 -20.73 -0.23
C LYS A 159 11.81 -20.58 -1.64
N SER A 160 11.05 -19.98 -2.56
CA SER A 160 11.48 -19.85 -3.95
C SER A 160 12.39 -18.65 -4.20
N HIS A 161 12.84 -18.57 -5.43
CA HIS A 161 13.65 -17.45 -5.92
C HIS A 161 12.80 -16.21 -6.29
N TYR A 162 11.48 -16.21 -6.12
CA TYR A 162 10.63 -15.06 -6.38
C TYR A 162 10.51 -14.15 -5.17
N LEU A 163 10.58 -12.83 -5.43
CA LEU A 163 10.32 -11.78 -4.45
C LEU A 163 9.34 -10.77 -5.05
N VAL A 164 8.16 -10.64 -4.45
CA VAL A 164 7.18 -9.60 -4.81
C VAL A 164 7.23 -8.52 -3.73
N ALA A 165 7.53 -7.28 -4.10
CA ALA A 165 7.66 -6.20 -3.13
C ALA A 165 6.93 -4.94 -3.59
N GLU A 166 6.33 -4.24 -2.63
CA GLU A 166 5.84 -2.89 -2.80
C GLU A 166 7.02 -1.92 -2.91
N ALA A 167 6.98 -1.05 -3.92
CA ALA A 167 8.01 -0.07 -4.25
C ALA A 167 7.47 1.34 -3.98
N ASP A 168 7.84 1.89 -2.81
CA ASP A 168 7.32 3.17 -2.35
C ASP A 168 8.14 4.34 -2.91
N GLU A 169 7.46 5.26 -3.58
CA GLU A 169 8.06 6.46 -4.16
C GLU A 169 8.29 7.60 -3.16
N PHE A 170 7.69 7.52 -1.97
CA PHE A 170 7.60 8.58 -0.98
C PHE A 170 8.94 9.32 -0.74
N ASP A 171 10.03 8.59 -0.50
CA ASP A 171 11.38 9.14 -0.22
C ASP A 171 12.37 8.80 -1.35
N ARG A 172 11.88 8.51 -2.57
CA ARG A 172 12.64 8.01 -3.72
C ARG A 172 13.32 6.66 -3.46
N SER A 173 12.95 5.97 -2.40
CA SER A 173 13.58 4.71 -2.01
C SER A 173 13.36 3.58 -3.03
N PHE A 174 12.25 3.61 -3.77
CA PHE A 174 11.98 2.67 -4.85
C PHE A 174 13.08 2.66 -5.95
N LEU A 175 13.85 3.73 -6.08
CA LEU A 175 15.00 3.82 -6.99
C LEU A 175 16.20 2.95 -6.55
N ARG A 176 16.18 2.41 -5.34
CA ARG A 176 17.19 1.45 -4.86
C ARG A 176 16.88 0.03 -5.29
N LEU A 177 15.62 -0.25 -5.70
CA LEU A 177 15.19 -1.56 -6.12
C LEU A 177 15.69 -1.90 -7.54
N THR A 178 15.92 -3.18 -7.78
CA THR A 178 16.41 -3.72 -9.06
C THR A 178 15.49 -4.84 -9.56
N PRO A 179 14.23 -4.53 -9.91
CA PRO A 179 13.27 -5.56 -10.30
C PRO A 179 13.57 -6.11 -11.69
N VAL A 180 13.29 -7.41 -11.90
CA VAL A 180 13.19 -8.03 -13.22
C VAL A 180 11.85 -7.72 -13.88
N THR A 181 10.78 -7.66 -13.07
CA THR A 181 9.46 -7.21 -13.51
C THR A 181 9.04 -6.03 -12.64
N ALA A 182 8.67 -4.92 -13.26
CA ALA A 182 8.11 -3.77 -12.56
C ALA A 182 6.68 -3.50 -13.01
N VAL A 183 5.84 -3.08 -12.06
CA VAL A 183 4.50 -2.57 -12.29
C VAL A 183 4.47 -1.09 -11.97
N ILE A 184 3.85 -0.28 -12.81
CA ILE A 184 3.49 1.11 -12.51
C ILE A 184 1.97 1.21 -12.60
N THR A 185 1.33 1.41 -11.44
CA THR A 185 -0.13 1.46 -11.35
C THR A 185 -0.67 2.82 -11.77
N THR A 186 -0.30 3.87 -11.06
CA THR A 186 -0.73 5.26 -11.30
C THR A 186 0.40 6.21 -10.99
N ILE A 187 0.35 7.42 -11.53
CA ILE A 187 1.19 8.56 -11.14
C ILE A 187 0.24 9.70 -10.78
N ASP A 188 0.39 10.27 -9.57
CA ASP A 188 -0.45 11.37 -9.11
C ASP A 188 0.40 12.42 -8.35
N ARG A 189 -0.18 13.59 -8.08
CA ARG A 189 0.45 14.64 -7.29
C ARG A 189 0.39 14.28 -5.81
N ASP A 190 1.38 13.59 -5.33
CA ASP A 190 1.59 13.31 -3.90
C ASP A 190 3.07 13.53 -3.53
N HIS A 191 3.37 13.54 -2.24
CA HIS A 191 4.74 13.66 -1.72
C HIS A 191 5.49 14.91 -2.23
N LEU A 192 4.81 16.08 -2.29
CA LEU A 192 5.38 17.32 -2.74
C LEU A 192 6.46 17.88 -1.78
N ASP A 193 6.59 17.31 -0.59
CA ASP A 193 7.72 17.49 0.33
C ASP A 193 9.01 16.86 -0.21
N THR A 194 8.91 15.80 -1.02
CA THR A 194 10.04 15.10 -1.64
C THR A 194 10.24 15.49 -3.10
N TYR A 195 9.15 15.75 -3.82
CA TYR A 195 9.17 16.11 -5.24
C TYR A 195 8.72 17.53 -5.43
N ARG A 196 9.51 18.30 -6.17
CA ARG A 196 9.19 19.71 -6.46
C ARG A 196 7.84 19.87 -7.18
N ASP A 197 7.54 18.98 -8.11
CA ASP A 197 6.36 19.03 -8.99
C ASP A 197 6.07 17.66 -9.62
N LEU A 198 4.96 17.57 -10.35
CA LEU A 198 4.56 16.34 -11.06
C LEU A 198 5.61 15.86 -12.07
N ALA A 199 6.33 16.77 -12.73
CA ALA A 199 7.38 16.39 -13.68
C ALA A 199 8.52 15.66 -12.98
N ALA A 200 8.91 16.12 -11.77
CA ALA A 200 9.91 15.43 -10.96
C ALA A 200 9.46 14.05 -10.50
N ILE A 201 8.15 13.86 -10.23
CA ILE A 201 7.57 12.54 -9.95
C ILE A 201 7.67 11.66 -11.19
N GLN A 202 7.24 12.15 -12.35
CA GLN A 202 7.33 11.42 -13.62
C GLN A 202 8.78 11.03 -13.96
N ASP A 203 9.75 11.92 -13.74
CA ASP A 203 11.17 11.63 -13.95
C ASP A 203 11.66 10.48 -13.06
N ALA A 204 11.23 10.44 -11.80
CA ALA A 204 11.56 9.36 -10.88
C ALA A 204 10.96 8.02 -11.33
N PHE A 205 9.72 8.01 -11.84
CA PHE A 205 9.12 6.80 -12.40
C PHE A 205 9.82 6.31 -13.68
N VAL A 206 10.30 7.23 -14.53
CA VAL A 206 11.14 6.87 -15.70
C VAL A 206 12.47 6.28 -15.25
N GLU A 207 13.12 6.86 -14.23
CA GLU A 207 14.34 6.30 -13.64
C GLU A 207 14.09 4.92 -13.05
N PHE A 208 13.00 4.71 -12.31
CA PHE A 208 12.60 3.41 -11.78
C PHE A 208 12.39 2.38 -12.89
N ALA A 209 11.64 2.73 -13.94
CA ALA A 209 11.44 1.86 -15.10
C ALA A 209 12.76 1.50 -15.78
N GLY A 210 13.73 2.41 -15.78
CA GLY A 210 15.09 2.21 -16.27
C GLY A 210 15.88 1.13 -15.50
N ARG A 211 15.48 0.76 -14.27
CA ARG A 211 16.08 -0.30 -13.47
C ARG A 211 15.73 -1.71 -13.97
N VAL A 212 14.64 -1.84 -14.74
CA VAL A 212 14.23 -3.11 -15.33
C VAL A 212 15.24 -3.52 -16.41
N PRO A 213 15.83 -4.73 -16.37
CA PRO A 213 16.80 -5.17 -17.36
C PRO A 213 16.15 -5.38 -18.74
N PHE A 214 16.94 -5.43 -19.80
CA PHE A 214 16.46 -5.58 -21.19
C PHE A 214 15.60 -6.83 -21.43
N PHE A 215 15.80 -7.88 -20.63
CA PHE A 215 15.01 -9.13 -20.69
C PHE A 215 13.79 -9.11 -19.78
N GLY A 216 13.69 -8.12 -18.87
CA GLY A 216 12.60 -7.97 -17.93
C GLY A 216 11.32 -7.44 -18.58
N ARG A 217 10.33 -7.09 -17.75
CA ARG A 217 9.04 -6.55 -18.21
C ARG A 217 8.62 -5.37 -17.38
N LEU A 218 7.98 -4.41 -18.06
CA LEU A 218 7.33 -3.26 -17.43
C LEU A 218 5.84 -3.35 -17.71
N ILE A 219 5.02 -3.42 -16.66
CA ILE A 219 3.56 -3.54 -16.73
C ILE A 219 2.97 -2.20 -16.29
N VAL A 220 2.24 -1.50 -17.15
CA VAL A 220 1.83 -0.11 -16.92
C VAL A 220 0.36 0.13 -17.22
N CYS A 221 -0.28 0.96 -16.39
CA CYS A 221 -1.68 1.33 -16.55
C CYS A 221 -1.86 2.34 -17.69
N LEU A 222 -2.55 1.94 -18.76
CA LEU A 222 -2.84 2.82 -19.89
C LEU A 222 -3.98 3.81 -19.58
N ASP A 223 -4.80 3.55 -18.56
CA ASP A 223 -5.89 4.45 -18.16
C ASP A 223 -5.38 5.70 -17.45
N ASP A 224 -4.21 5.61 -16.80
CA ASP A 224 -3.62 6.73 -16.10
C ASP A 224 -3.00 7.75 -17.07
N PRO A 225 -3.40 9.03 -17.04
CA PRO A 225 -2.93 10.03 -18.02
C PRO A 225 -1.45 10.36 -17.85
N TYR A 226 -0.92 10.30 -16.62
CA TYR A 226 0.48 10.64 -16.35
C TYR A 226 1.41 9.47 -16.66
N VAL A 227 0.94 8.24 -16.48
CA VAL A 227 1.64 7.04 -16.99
C VAL A 227 1.72 7.08 -18.51
N ARG A 228 0.63 7.44 -19.22
CA ARG A 228 0.67 7.61 -20.69
C ARG A 228 1.71 8.64 -21.13
N GLN A 229 1.86 9.74 -20.41
CA GLN A 229 2.82 10.79 -20.76
C GLN A 229 4.28 10.32 -20.70
N ILE A 230 4.62 9.36 -19.84
CA ILE A 230 5.98 8.84 -19.74
C ILE A 230 6.27 7.67 -20.69
N LEU A 231 5.25 7.03 -21.30
CA LEU A 231 5.43 5.88 -22.21
C LEU A 231 6.46 6.11 -23.34
N PRO A 232 6.46 7.26 -24.05
CA PRO A 232 7.45 7.51 -25.09
C PRO A 232 8.91 7.48 -24.61
N ARG A 233 9.12 7.77 -23.33
CA ARG A 233 10.44 7.77 -22.68
C ARG A 233 10.89 6.36 -22.25
N LEU A 234 10.03 5.35 -22.38
CA LEU A 234 10.23 3.96 -21.99
C LEU A 234 10.29 3.00 -23.20
N ALA A 235 10.41 3.53 -24.42
CA ALA A 235 10.30 2.75 -25.66
C ALA A 235 11.36 1.66 -25.83
N ASP A 236 12.47 1.72 -25.10
CA ASP A 236 13.53 0.71 -25.08
C ASP A 236 13.27 -0.45 -24.11
N ARG A 237 12.12 -0.45 -23.43
CA ARG A 237 11.69 -1.50 -22.49
C ARG A 237 10.64 -2.41 -23.08
N ARG A 238 10.54 -3.63 -22.55
CA ARG A 238 9.46 -4.57 -22.89
C ARG A 238 8.23 -4.22 -22.09
N ILE A 239 7.34 -3.41 -22.69
CA ILE A 239 6.14 -2.91 -22.03
C ILE A 239 4.97 -3.86 -22.28
N VAL A 240 4.15 -4.06 -21.26
CA VAL A 240 2.80 -4.62 -21.30
C VAL A 240 1.86 -3.58 -20.73
N THR A 241 0.97 -3.06 -21.54
CA THR A 241 -0.03 -2.08 -21.12
C THR A 241 -1.29 -2.78 -20.63
N TYR A 242 -1.95 -2.22 -19.62
CA TYR A 242 -3.23 -2.72 -19.14
C TYR A 242 -4.20 -1.57 -18.84
N GLY A 243 -5.50 -1.86 -18.88
CA GLY A 243 -6.54 -0.89 -18.55
C GLY A 243 -7.88 -1.20 -19.18
N PHE A 244 -8.78 -0.22 -19.12
CA PHE A 244 -10.02 -0.20 -19.89
C PHE A 244 -9.84 0.52 -21.23
N ALA A 245 -8.75 1.29 -21.37
CA ALA A 245 -8.46 2.08 -22.54
C ALA A 245 -8.32 1.18 -23.79
N ALA A 246 -8.86 1.62 -24.89
CA ALA A 246 -8.69 0.95 -26.17
C ALA A 246 -7.20 0.89 -26.53
N GLY A 247 -6.75 -0.30 -26.96
CA GLY A 247 -5.34 -0.54 -27.33
C GLY A 247 -4.43 -1.00 -26.19
N ALA A 248 -4.96 -1.18 -24.98
CA ALA A 248 -4.20 -1.86 -23.90
C ALA A 248 -3.95 -3.32 -24.28
N ASP A 249 -2.72 -3.83 -24.00
CA ASP A 249 -2.38 -5.24 -24.25
C ASP A 249 -3.26 -6.19 -23.46
N LEU A 250 -3.65 -5.80 -22.22
CA LEU A 250 -4.59 -6.50 -21.36
C LEU A 250 -5.74 -5.54 -21.00
N SER A 251 -6.97 -5.94 -21.25
CA SER A 251 -8.13 -5.10 -20.95
C SER A 251 -9.22 -5.87 -20.20
N ALA A 252 -10.01 -5.13 -19.40
CA ALA A 252 -11.24 -5.64 -18.80
C ALA A 252 -12.44 -5.24 -19.64
N ALA A 253 -13.30 -6.21 -19.94
CA ALA A 253 -14.58 -6.05 -20.59
C ALA A 253 -15.69 -6.64 -19.70
N ASP A 254 -16.94 -6.33 -20.04
CA ASP A 254 -18.13 -6.92 -19.42
C ASP A 254 -18.08 -6.83 -17.89
N VAL A 255 -17.76 -5.63 -17.38
CA VAL A 255 -17.54 -5.40 -15.95
C VAL A 255 -18.88 -5.30 -15.23
N GLU A 256 -19.13 -6.24 -14.35
CA GLU A 256 -20.36 -6.34 -13.56
C GLU A 256 -20.04 -6.18 -12.07
N PRO A 257 -20.48 -5.07 -11.44
CA PRO A 257 -20.41 -4.93 -10.00
C PRO A 257 -21.30 -5.94 -9.27
N GLY A 258 -20.77 -6.58 -8.24
CA GLY A 258 -21.54 -7.42 -7.31
C GLY A 258 -21.58 -6.78 -5.91
N VAL A 259 -22.28 -7.43 -4.97
CA VAL A 259 -22.47 -6.91 -3.60
C VAL A 259 -21.11 -6.72 -2.89
N TRP A 260 -20.17 -7.63 -3.03
CA TRP A 260 -18.85 -7.56 -2.39
C TRP A 260 -17.72 -7.89 -3.35
N GLY A 261 -17.92 -7.63 -4.64
CA GLY A 261 -16.90 -7.96 -5.61
C GLY A 261 -17.24 -7.42 -6.99
N THR A 262 -16.40 -7.76 -7.95
CA THR A 262 -16.56 -7.36 -9.34
C THR A 262 -16.24 -8.55 -10.23
N ARG A 263 -17.11 -8.82 -11.21
CA ARG A 263 -16.89 -9.81 -12.26
C ARG A 263 -16.52 -9.09 -13.54
N PHE A 264 -15.55 -9.62 -14.27
CA PHE A 264 -15.15 -9.04 -15.57
C PHE A 264 -14.42 -10.06 -16.44
N THR A 265 -14.48 -9.85 -17.74
CA THR A 265 -13.75 -10.63 -18.75
C THR A 265 -12.40 -10.00 -19.02
N VAL A 266 -11.32 -10.78 -19.01
CA VAL A 266 -9.99 -10.33 -19.43
C VAL A 266 -9.79 -10.62 -20.90
N ARG A 267 -9.37 -9.61 -21.67
CA ARG A 267 -9.00 -9.72 -23.08
C ARG A 267 -7.54 -9.35 -23.28
N SER A 268 -6.87 -10.06 -24.16
CA SER A 268 -5.51 -9.77 -24.60
C SER A 268 -5.51 -9.45 -26.10
N VAL A 269 -4.78 -8.40 -26.49
CA VAL A 269 -4.61 -8.04 -27.92
C VAL A 269 -4.03 -9.22 -28.73
N ARG A 270 -3.17 -10.05 -28.12
CA ARG A 270 -2.51 -11.17 -28.80
C ARG A 270 -3.30 -12.48 -28.74
N GLY A 271 -4.07 -12.71 -27.67
CA GLY A 271 -4.73 -13.98 -27.39
C GLY A 271 -6.25 -13.93 -27.44
N GLY A 272 -6.85 -12.78 -27.75
CA GLY A 272 -8.31 -12.61 -27.68
C GLY A 272 -8.82 -12.65 -26.24
N GLU A 273 -9.99 -13.24 -26.04
CA GLU A 273 -10.58 -13.42 -24.71
C GLU A 273 -9.86 -14.52 -23.96
N LEU A 274 -9.34 -14.20 -22.75
CA LEU A 274 -8.63 -15.13 -21.88
C LEU A 274 -9.58 -15.85 -20.92
N GLY A 275 -10.64 -15.17 -20.48
CA GLY A 275 -11.66 -15.71 -19.59
C GLY A 275 -12.17 -14.71 -18.56
N GLU A 276 -13.03 -15.21 -17.65
CA GLU A 276 -13.67 -14.43 -16.59
C GLU A 276 -12.83 -14.42 -15.30
N ILE A 277 -12.81 -13.26 -14.64
CA ILE A 277 -12.29 -13.10 -13.27
C ILE A 277 -13.42 -12.68 -12.35
N ARG A 278 -13.45 -13.30 -11.16
CA ARG A 278 -14.29 -12.93 -10.01
C ARG A 278 -13.38 -12.34 -8.94
N LEU A 279 -13.35 -11.03 -8.85
CA LEU A 279 -12.55 -10.30 -7.88
C LEU A 279 -13.41 -10.03 -6.64
N PRO A 280 -13.05 -10.54 -5.43
CA PRO A 280 -13.81 -10.29 -4.21
C PRO A 280 -13.52 -8.89 -3.61
N MET A 281 -13.47 -7.89 -4.45
CA MET A 281 -13.30 -6.47 -4.11
C MET A 281 -14.11 -5.62 -5.06
N PRO A 282 -14.88 -4.63 -4.57
CA PRO A 282 -15.62 -3.72 -5.44
C PRO A 282 -14.72 -2.60 -5.98
N GLY A 283 -15.21 -1.92 -7.00
CA GLY A 283 -14.61 -0.71 -7.52
C GLY A 283 -13.72 -0.93 -8.74
N ARG A 284 -13.88 -0.01 -9.69
CA ARG A 284 -13.16 0.00 -10.97
C ARG A 284 -11.63 0.03 -10.80
N HIS A 285 -11.13 0.75 -9.76
CA HIS A 285 -9.72 0.80 -9.43
C HIS A 285 -9.16 -0.56 -9.02
N ASN A 286 -9.96 -1.41 -8.36
CA ASN A 286 -9.54 -2.76 -8.00
C ASN A 286 -9.51 -3.71 -9.21
N VAL A 287 -10.35 -3.48 -10.21
CA VAL A 287 -10.23 -4.17 -11.52
C VAL A 287 -8.89 -3.84 -12.17
N LEU A 288 -8.45 -2.57 -12.16
CA LEU A 288 -7.14 -2.18 -12.66
C LEU A 288 -6.00 -2.84 -11.87
N ASN A 289 -6.09 -2.88 -10.53
CA ASN A 289 -5.12 -3.58 -9.69
C ASN A 289 -5.04 -5.08 -10.02
N ALA A 290 -6.19 -5.71 -10.27
CA ALA A 290 -6.26 -7.11 -10.68
C ALA A 290 -5.66 -7.35 -12.07
N LEU A 291 -5.94 -6.47 -13.06
CA LEU A 291 -5.33 -6.56 -14.40
C LEU A 291 -3.80 -6.45 -14.34
N ALA A 292 -3.26 -5.56 -13.49
CA ALA A 292 -1.82 -5.47 -13.26
C ALA A 292 -1.24 -6.79 -12.74
N ALA A 293 -1.90 -7.40 -11.74
CA ALA A 293 -1.50 -8.70 -11.19
C ALA A 293 -1.64 -9.84 -12.21
N VAL A 294 -2.69 -9.82 -13.07
CA VAL A 294 -2.83 -10.73 -14.22
C VAL A 294 -1.62 -10.59 -15.15
N GLY A 295 -1.22 -9.35 -15.45
CA GLY A 295 -0.04 -9.07 -16.28
C GLY A 295 1.24 -9.65 -15.68
N VAL A 296 1.41 -9.61 -14.35
CA VAL A 296 2.52 -10.27 -13.64
C VAL A 296 2.44 -11.79 -13.84
N GLY A 297 1.30 -12.41 -13.55
CA GLY A 297 1.10 -13.86 -13.69
C GLY A 297 1.40 -14.37 -15.10
N LEU A 298 0.82 -13.72 -16.12
CA LEU A 298 1.05 -14.08 -17.54
C LEU A 298 2.52 -13.87 -17.95
N SER A 299 3.20 -12.87 -17.40
CA SER A 299 4.63 -12.64 -17.65
C SER A 299 5.51 -13.78 -17.14
N LEU A 300 5.05 -14.47 -16.10
CA LEU A 300 5.68 -15.67 -15.53
C LEU A 300 5.15 -16.98 -16.14
N ARG A 301 4.29 -16.89 -17.17
CA ARG A 301 3.67 -18.04 -17.86
C ARG A 301 2.78 -18.89 -16.97
N ILE A 302 2.15 -18.28 -15.95
CA ILE A 302 1.11 -18.93 -15.16
C ILE A 302 -0.15 -19.03 -16.03
N ASP A 303 -0.80 -20.18 -16.04
CA ASP A 303 -2.02 -20.38 -16.80
C ASP A 303 -3.14 -19.46 -16.30
N PHE A 304 -3.91 -18.89 -17.24
CA PHE A 304 -4.97 -17.93 -16.90
C PHE A 304 -6.02 -18.52 -15.94
N ALA A 305 -6.32 -19.80 -16.06
CA ALA A 305 -7.26 -20.48 -15.16
C ALA A 305 -6.76 -20.49 -13.70
N ASP A 306 -5.44 -20.66 -13.50
CA ASP A 306 -4.83 -20.59 -12.17
C ASP A 306 -4.81 -19.15 -11.62
N ILE A 307 -4.54 -18.18 -12.48
CA ILE A 307 -4.63 -16.74 -12.14
C ILE A 307 -6.06 -16.39 -11.69
N ALA A 308 -7.07 -16.80 -12.47
CA ALA A 308 -8.48 -16.51 -12.18
C ALA A 308 -8.92 -17.16 -10.87
N ARG A 309 -8.51 -18.41 -10.62
CA ARG A 309 -8.78 -19.13 -9.37
C ARG A 309 -8.13 -18.44 -8.17
N ALA A 310 -6.87 -18.04 -8.29
CA ALA A 310 -6.13 -17.33 -7.24
C ALA A 310 -6.80 -15.99 -6.88
N ILE A 311 -7.22 -15.21 -7.87
CA ILE A 311 -7.92 -13.95 -7.64
C ILE A 311 -9.28 -14.19 -6.99
N ALA A 312 -10.03 -15.21 -7.40
CA ALA A 312 -11.31 -15.52 -6.80
C ALA A 312 -11.20 -15.93 -5.31
N GLY A 313 -10.09 -16.55 -4.91
CA GLY A 313 -9.77 -16.90 -3.52
C GLY A 313 -9.11 -15.77 -2.71
N PHE A 314 -8.94 -14.59 -3.28
CA PHE A 314 -8.23 -13.49 -2.61
C PHE A 314 -9.00 -12.98 -1.38
N GLY A 315 -8.37 -13.03 -0.20
CA GLY A 315 -8.99 -12.65 1.07
C GLY A 315 -9.11 -11.13 1.31
N GLY A 316 -8.63 -10.29 0.39
CA GLY A 316 -8.56 -8.84 0.56
C GLY A 316 -7.32 -8.35 1.33
N VAL A 317 -7.23 -7.06 1.50
CA VAL A 317 -6.18 -6.37 2.26
C VAL A 317 -6.82 -5.63 3.43
N HIS A 318 -6.18 -5.66 4.58
CA HIS A 318 -6.65 -4.92 5.74
C HIS A 318 -6.77 -3.42 5.43
N ARG A 319 -7.88 -2.81 5.85
CA ARG A 319 -8.18 -1.40 5.59
C ARG A 319 -8.24 -1.03 4.09
N ARG A 320 -8.67 -1.93 3.19
CA ARG A 320 -8.93 -1.66 1.76
C ARG A 320 -10.34 -2.11 1.42
N PHE A 321 -11.30 -1.21 1.55
CA PHE A 321 -12.74 -1.45 1.46
C PHE A 321 -13.16 -2.66 2.29
N GLU A 322 -12.66 -2.71 3.52
CA GLU A 322 -12.82 -3.85 4.42
C GLU A 322 -14.17 -3.82 5.10
N ASN A 323 -15.00 -4.84 4.88
CA ASN A 323 -16.22 -5.04 5.64
C ASN A 323 -15.89 -5.54 7.05
N LEU A 324 -16.23 -4.73 8.05
CA LEU A 324 -15.97 -5.03 9.45
C LEU A 324 -17.20 -5.61 10.17
N GLY A 325 -18.41 -5.45 9.60
CA GLY A 325 -19.63 -5.95 10.20
C GLY A 325 -20.83 -5.02 10.02
N THR A 326 -21.80 -5.16 10.93
CA THR A 326 -23.06 -4.39 10.89
C THR A 326 -23.30 -3.68 12.20
N TRP A 327 -23.66 -2.42 12.14
CA TRP A 327 -24.04 -1.59 13.29
C TRP A 327 -25.39 -0.92 13.03
N ARG A 328 -26.38 -1.15 13.92
CA ARG A 328 -27.77 -0.62 13.82
C ARG A 328 -28.42 -0.87 12.43
N GLY A 329 -28.10 -1.99 11.80
CA GLY A 329 -28.58 -2.35 10.46
C GLY A 329 -27.85 -1.69 9.29
N ALA A 330 -26.83 -0.87 9.54
CA ALA A 330 -25.95 -0.33 8.55
C ALA A 330 -24.67 -1.18 8.43
N THR A 331 -24.12 -1.29 7.23
CA THR A 331 -22.82 -1.95 7.02
C THR A 331 -21.69 -1.01 7.39
N VAL A 332 -20.69 -1.50 8.14
CA VAL A 332 -19.50 -0.74 8.52
C VAL A 332 -18.31 -1.19 7.68
N VAL A 333 -17.70 -0.24 6.97
CA VAL A 333 -16.56 -0.47 6.08
C VAL A 333 -15.40 0.45 6.48
N ASP A 334 -14.17 -0.07 6.52
CA ASP A 334 -12.95 0.73 6.74
C ASP A 334 -12.08 0.76 5.48
N ASP A 335 -11.56 1.94 5.17
CA ASP A 335 -10.62 2.13 4.06
C ASP A 335 -9.49 3.11 4.43
N TYR A 336 -8.30 2.78 4.02
CA TYR A 336 -7.09 3.57 4.27
C TYR A 336 -6.99 4.82 3.39
N ALA A 337 -7.99 5.09 2.53
CA ALA A 337 -8.02 6.22 1.59
C ALA A 337 -7.69 7.55 2.28
N HIS A 338 -6.61 8.19 1.86
CA HIS A 338 -6.07 9.42 2.45
C HIS A 338 -5.56 10.41 1.40
N HIS A 339 -5.80 10.14 0.12
CA HIS A 339 -5.61 11.03 -1.01
C HIS A 339 -6.96 11.31 -1.68
N PRO A 340 -7.23 12.49 -2.27
CA PRO A 340 -8.54 12.80 -2.89
C PRO A 340 -8.97 11.77 -3.93
N THR A 341 -8.04 11.31 -4.77
CA THR A 341 -8.28 10.26 -5.78
C THR A 341 -8.75 8.95 -5.14
N GLU A 342 -8.14 8.55 -4.00
CA GLU A 342 -8.52 7.34 -3.27
C GLU A 342 -9.90 7.49 -2.62
N VAL A 343 -10.15 8.63 -1.95
CA VAL A 343 -11.45 8.92 -1.33
C VAL A 343 -12.57 8.88 -2.37
N ALA A 344 -12.39 9.52 -3.53
CA ALA A 344 -13.37 9.48 -4.61
C ALA A 344 -13.61 8.05 -5.12
N ALA A 345 -12.54 7.27 -5.31
CA ALA A 345 -12.62 5.88 -5.77
C ALA A 345 -13.34 4.97 -4.78
N THR A 346 -13.07 5.14 -3.47
CA THR A 346 -13.73 4.37 -2.39
C THR A 346 -15.21 4.72 -2.28
N LEU A 347 -15.57 6.01 -2.35
CA LEU A 347 -16.96 6.44 -2.33
C LEU A 347 -17.72 5.95 -3.57
N ALA A 348 -17.11 5.98 -4.76
CA ALA A 348 -17.69 5.42 -5.97
C ALA A 348 -17.91 3.90 -5.84
N ALA A 349 -16.95 3.16 -5.25
CA ALA A 349 -17.10 1.73 -4.98
C ALA A 349 -18.25 1.47 -3.99
N ALA A 350 -18.41 2.30 -2.95
CA ALA A 350 -19.52 2.20 -2.00
C ALA A 350 -20.87 2.40 -2.68
N ARG A 351 -20.99 3.41 -3.55
CA ARG A 351 -22.21 3.63 -4.34
C ARG A 351 -22.57 2.46 -5.25
N GLN A 352 -21.58 1.84 -5.86
CA GLN A 352 -21.79 0.65 -6.71
C GLN A 352 -22.22 -0.56 -5.88
N THR A 353 -21.63 -0.74 -4.69
CA THR A 353 -21.91 -1.87 -3.80
C THR A 353 -23.26 -1.74 -3.09
N PHE A 354 -23.63 -0.52 -2.73
CA PHE A 354 -24.86 -0.19 -1.98
C PHE A 354 -25.74 0.81 -2.76
N PRO A 355 -26.30 0.42 -3.91
CA PRO A 355 -27.01 1.37 -4.79
C PRO A 355 -28.28 1.96 -4.18
N GLN A 356 -28.87 1.31 -3.17
CA GLN A 356 -30.08 1.77 -2.46
C GLN A 356 -29.77 2.37 -1.10
N GLY A 357 -28.57 2.18 -0.56
CA GLY A 357 -28.14 2.68 0.74
C GLY A 357 -27.55 4.08 0.64
N ARG A 358 -27.69 4.86 1.71
CA ARG A 358 -26.94 6.11 1.83
C ARG A 358 -25.50 5.79 2.24
N VAL A 359 -24.56 6.61 1.76
CA VAL A 359 -23.14 6.55 2.09
C VAL A 359 -22.84 7.62 3.13
N LEU A 360 -22.55 7.21 4.36
CA LEU A 360 -22.17 8.07 5.47
C LEU A 360 -20.64 7.92 5.66
N ALA A 361 -19.88 8.94 5.30
CA ALA A 361 -18.42 8.93 5.35
C ALA A 361 -17.92 9.68 6.58
N VAL A 362 -17.00 9.06 7.35
CA VAL A 362 -16.20 9.74 8.37
C VAL A 362 -14.77 9.78 7.86
N PHE A 363 -14.31 10.97 7.52
CA PHE A 363 -13.02 11.19 6.89
C PHE A 363 -12.05 11.90 7.85
N GLN A 364 -10.85 11.34 8.03
CA GLN A 364 -9.75 11.95 8.76
C GLN A 364 -8.64 12.31 7.79
N PRO A 365 -8.42 13.61 7.50
CA PRO A 365 -7.26 14.04 6.71
C PRO A 365 -5.94 13.59 7.36
N HIS A 366 -4.94 13.32 6.54
CA HIS A 366 -3.63 12.86 6.99
C HIS A 366 -2.54 13.80 6.47
N LEU A 367 -1.67 14.30 7.37
CA LEU A 367 -0.65 15.32 7.17
C LEU A 367 -1.22 16.73 6.96
N PHE A 368 -0.65 17.68 7.67
CA PHE A 368 -1.06 19.09 7.55
C PHE A 368 -0.71 19.67 6.19
N SER A 369 0.47 19.35 5.66
CA SER A 369 0.92 19.80 4.33
C SER A 369 -0.02 19.34 3.23
N ARG A 370 -0.41 18.06 3.21
CA ARG A 370 -1.35 17.50 2.22
C ARG A 370 -2.74 18.11 2.38
N THR A 371 -3.21 18.28 3.60
CA THR A 371 -4.52 18.89 3.87
C THR A 371 -4.57 20.32 3.33
N LEU A 372 -3.53 21.12 3.54
CA LEU A 372 -3.42 22.48 3.02
C LEU A 372 -3.41 22.51 1.48
N ASP A 373 -2.59 21.66 0.85
CA ASP A 373 -2.40 21.65 -0.61
C ASP A 373 -3.63 21.11 -1.36
N GLN A 374 -4.38 20.16 -0.77
CA GLN A 374 -5.41 19.42 -1.48
C GLN A 374 -6.83 19.56 -0.87
N ALA A 375 -7.06 20.56 -0.01
CA ALA A 375 -8.36 20.76 0.64
C ALA A 375 -9.53 20.80 -0.36
N GLU A 376 -9.41 21.56 -1.45
CA GLU A 376 -10.44 21.69 -2.49
C GLU A 376 -10.71 20.35 -3.19
N ALA A 377 -9.65 19.58 -3.48
CA ALA A 377 -9.77 18.27 -4.12
C ALA A 377 -10.45 17.25 -3.17
N PHE A 378 -10.13 17.28 -1.87
CA PHE A 378 -10.84 16.48 -0.86
C PHE A 378 -12.30 16.86 -0.76
N GLY A 379 -12.61 18.17 -0.73
CA GLY A 379 -13.97 18.67 -0.72
C GLY A 379 -14.79 18.14 -1.91
N GLY A 380 -14.21 18.19 -3.11
CA GLY A 380 -14.80 17.62 -4.32
C GLY A 380 -14.99 16.10 -4.25
N ALA A 381 -14.00 15.37 -3.71
CA ALA A 381 -14.08 13.91 -3.55
C ALA A 381 -15.22 13.49 -2.62
N LEU A 382 -15.46 14.23 -1.54
CA LEU A 382 -16.51 13.94 -0.55
C LEU A 382 -17.94 14.09 -1.10
N LEU A 383 -18.16 14.74 -2.24
CA LEU A 383 -19.47 14.80 -2.91
C LEU A 383 -20.06 13.41 -3.22
N GLY A 384 -19.24 12.36 -3.21
CA GLY A 384 -19.70 10.98 -3.33
C GLY A 384 -20.48 10.45 -2.12
N ALA A 385 -20.46 11.13 -0.95
CA ALA A 385 -21.18 10.75 0.25
C ALA A 385 -22.52 11.49 0.38
N ASP A 386 -23.52 10.92 1.09
CA ASP A 386 -24.77 11.61 1.46
C ASP A 386 -24.58 12.44 2.73
N LEU A 387 -23.73 11.95 3.64
CA LEU A 387 -23.27 12.66 4.83
C LEU A 387 -21.75 12.52 4.89
N ALA A 388 -21.03 13.61 5.06
CA ALA A 388 -19.60 13.62 5.33
C ALA A 388 -19.34 14.22 6.73
N ILE A 389 -18.68 13.45 7.60
CA ILE A 389 -18.15 13.93 8.87
C ILE A 389 -16.64 14.02 8.72
N VAL A 390 -16.10 15.24 8.81
CA VAL A 390 -14.67 15.48 8.65
C VAL A 390 -14.04 15.67 10.03
N ASN A 391 -13.07 14.81 10.37
CA ASN A 391 -12.31 14.92 11.61
C ASN A 391 -11.11 15.87 11.44
N ASP A 392 -10.43 16.14 12.54
CA ASP A 392 -9.22 16.92 12.50
C ASP A 392 -8.06 16.13 11.88
N VAL A 393 -7.02 16.86 11.47
CA VAL A 393 -5.87 16.29 10.75
C VAL A 393 -5.10 15.33 11.65
N TYR A 394 -4.84 14.12 11.18
CA TYR A 394 -3.89 13.21 11.80
C TYR A 394 -2.46 13.63 11.44
N PRO A 395 -1.65 14.08 12.41
CA PRO A 395 -0.36 14.74 12.13
C PRO A 395 0.72 13.79 11.59
N SER A 396 0.65 12.49 11.98
CA SER A 396 1.70 11.51 11.70
C SER A 396 3.08 12.03 12.17
N ARG A 397 3.92 12.46 11.23
CA ARG A 397 5.27 12.96 11.49
C ARG A 397 5.42 14.50 11.42
N GLU A 398 4.35 15.20 11.09
CA GLU A 398 4.37 16.65 10.91
C GLU A 398 4.03 17.40 12.19
N SER A 399 4.61 18.57 12.35
CA SER A 399 4.15 19.55 13.34
C SER A 399 2.93 20.29 12.82
N PRO A 400 2.00 20.70 13.69
CA PRO A 400 0.82 21.47 13.29
C PRO A 400 1.19 22.74 12.51
N ILE A 401 0.48 22.98 11.41
CA ILE A 401 0.58 24.24 10.64
C ILE A 401 -0.53 25.16 11.13
N PRO A 402 -0.27 26.39 11.57
CA PRO A 402 -1.28 27.32 12.04
C PRO A 402 -2.39 27.54 11.01
N GLY A 403 -3.66 27.37 11.44
CA GLY A 403 -4.84 27.52 10.58
C GLY A 403 -5.16 26.32 9.70
N VAL A 404 -4.39 25.23 9.76
CA VAL A 404 -4.66 24.00 9.01
C VAL A 404 -5.32 22.98 9.94
N THR A 405 -6.61 22.77 9.72
CA THR A 405 -7.45 21.81 10.43
C THR A 405 -8.30 21.03 9.42
N GLY A 406 -9.00 19.99 9.88
CA GLY A 406 -9.96 19.29 9.02
C GLY A 406 -11.11 20.17 8.54
N GLU A 407 -11.36 21.29 9.21
CA GLU A 407 -12.39 22.26 8.82
C GLU A 407 -12.13 22.85 7.42
N LEU A 408 -10.87 22.99 6.99
CA LEU A 408 -10.53 23.40 5.62
C LEU A 408 -11.18 22.48 4.58
N VAL A 409 -11.17 21.18 4.82
CA VAL A 409 -11.77 20.18 3.93
C VAL A 409 -13.30 20.24 4.02
N ALA A 410 -13.86 20.38 5.23
CA ALA A 410 -15.30 20.52 5.41
C ALA A 410 -15.83 21.78 4.70
N ASP A 411 -15.12 22.91 4.80
CA ASP A 411 -15.47 24.15 4.11
C ASP A 411 -15.34 24.02 2.58
N ALA A 412 -14.32 23.33 2.10
CA ALA A 412 -14.16 23.02 0.68
C ALA A 412 -15.33 22.17 0.16
N ALA A 413 -15.76 21.15 0.93
CA ALA A 413 -16.92 20.33 0.57
C ALA A 413 -18.22 21.16 0.55
N ARG A 414 -18.42 22.10 1.51
CA ARG A 414 -19.56 23.04 1.50
C ARG A 414 -19.53 23.93 0.25
N ARG A 415 -18.36 24.49 -0.09
CA ARG A 415 -18.20 25.30 -1.32
C ARG A 415 -18.46 24.51 -2.58
N ALA A 416 -18.09 23.23 -2.59
CA ALA A 416 -18.36 22.32 -3.72
C ALA A 416 -19.83 21.88 -3.81
N GLY A 417 -20.68 22.28 -2.83
CA GLY A 417 -22.12 22.00 -2.84
C GLY A 417 -22.51 20.68 -2.16
N HIS A 418 -21.70 20.15 -1.24
CA HIS A 418 -22.05 18.94 -0.49
C HIS A 418 -23.33 19.19 0.35
N PRO A 419 -24.35 18.31 0.29
CA PRO A 419 -25.65 18.55 0.92
C PRO A 419 -25.60 18.51 2.47
N ASP A 420 -24.77 17.67 3.08
CA ASP A 420 -24.64 17.55 4.54
C ASP A 420 -23.18 17.22 4.91
N VAL A 421 -22.39 18.26 5.21
CA VAL A 421 -21.00 18.10 5.68
C VAL A 421 -20.84 18.73 7.06
N ARG A 422 -20.25 17.98 7.98
CA ARG A 422 -20.05 18.37 9.38
C ARG A 422 -18.59 18.27 9.75
N TYR A 423 -18.06 19.31 10.37
CA TYR A 423 -16.76 19.25 11.00
C TYR A 423 -16.90 18.74 12.44
N CYS A 424 -16.19 17.69 12.78
CA CYS A 424 -16.17 17.05 14.09
C CYS A 424 -14.72 16.71 14.44
N PRO A 425 -13.98 17.57 15.17
CA PRO A 425 -12.54 17.44 15.36
C PRO A 425 -12.11 16.06 15.86
N ARG A 426 -12.86 15.47 16.77
CA ARG A 426 -12.52 14.19 17.40
C ARG A 426 -13.38 13.06 16.85
N TRP A 427 -12.76 12.02 16.30
CA TRP A 427 -13.50 10.86 15.77
C TRP A 427 -14.37 10.17 16.83
N GLN A 428 -14.02 10.26 18.11
CA GLN A 428 -14.80 9.71 19.23
C GLN A 428 -16.20 10.32 19.31
N GLU A 429 -16.35 11.59 18.92
CA GLU A 429 -17.63 12.30 18.93
C GLU A 429 -18.47 11.98 17.68
N ALA A 430 -17.82 11.49 16.61
CA ALA A 430 -18.51 11.14 15.37
C ALA A 430 -19.51 9.98 15.56
N ALA A 431 -19.29 9.08 16.53
CA ALA A 431 -20.22 8.00 16.86
C ALA A 431 -21.61 8.53 17.24
N GLY A 432 -21.67 9.59 18.06
CA GLY A 432 -22.93 10.24 18.44
C GLY A 432 -23.66 10.85 17.25
N LEU A 433 -22.93 11.56 16.37
CA LEU A 433 -23.50 12.16 15.17
C LEU A 433 -24.03 11.09 14.18
N LEU A 434 -23.31 9.98 14.04
CA LEU A 434 -23.76 8.86 13.22
C LEU A 434 -25.00 8.19 13.81
N ALA A 435 -25.04 8.02 15.15
CA ALA A 435 -26.17 7.36 15.85
C ALA A 435 -27.50 8.07 15.64
N GLU A 436 -27.48 9.40 15.47
CA GLU A 436 -28.65 10.21 15.17
C GLU A 436 -29.13 10.10 13.71
N GLN A 437 -28.23 9.71 12.81
CA GLN A 437 -28.47 9.80 11.36
C GLN A 437 -28.63 8.43 10.69
N VAL A 438 -27.95 7.39 11.23
CA VAL A 438 -27.89 6.06 10.62
C VAL A 438 -29.26 5.39 10.54
N ARG A 439 -29.49 4.68 9.43
CA ARG A 439 -30.70 3.89 9.18
C ARG A 439 -30.30 2.50 8.70
N PRO A 440 -31.15 1.48 8.91
CA PRO A 440 -30.94 0.17 8.31
C PRO A 440 -30.79 0.29 6.78
N GLY A 441 -29.77 -0.40 6.24
CA GLY A 441 -29.44 -0.37 4.82
C GLY A 441 -28.43 0.70 4.43
N ASP A 442 -28.04 1.61 5.32
CA ASP A 442 -26.93 2.55 5.08
C ASP A 442 -25.57 1.83 5.06
N VAL A 443 -24.55 2.51 4.53
CA VAL A 443 -23.16 2.15 4.71
C VAL A 443 -22.41 3.27 5.43
N VAL A 444 -21.72 2.91 6.50
CA VAL A 444 -20.82 3.79 7.25
C VAL A 444 -19.39 3.48 6.82
N LEU A 445 -18.69 4.48 6.27
CA LEU A 445 -17.31 4.39 5.83
C LEU A 445 -16.40 5.17 6.77
N THR A 446 -15.39 4.51 7.35
CA THR A 446 -14.26 5.19 7.96
C THR A 446 -13.14 5.32 6.94
N LEU A 447 -12.69 6.56 6.66
CA LEU A 447 -11.72 6.89 5.62
C LEU A 447 -10.52 7.62 6.22
N GLY A 448 -9.31 7.12 6.01
CA GLY A 448 -8.09 7.79 6.43
C GLY A 448 -6.96 6.87 6.86
N ALA A 449 -5.72 7.35 6.77
CA ALA A 449 -4.51 6.63 7.16
C ALA A 449 -4.21 6.69 8.68
N GLY A 450 -4.92 7.57 9.40
CA GLY A 450 -4.77 7.76 10.85
C GLY A 450 -5.56 6.75 11.69
N ASP A 451 -6.02 7.20 12.83
CA ASP A 451 -6.69 6.39 13.86
C ASP A 451 -8.23 6.41 13.77
N VAL A 452 -8.80 7.00 12.73
CA VAL A 452 -10.26 7.02 12.49
C VAL A 452 -10.87 5.61 12.38
N ASN A 453 -10.08 4.61 12.00
CA ASN A 453 -10.52 3.20 11.95
C ASN A 453 -10.96 2.66 13.32
N ARG A 454 -10.51 3.27 14.44
CA ARG A 454 -10.97 2.91 15.80
C ARG A 454 -12.45 3.22 16.00
N LEU A 455 -12.99 4.21 15.27
CA LEU A 455 -14.41 4.49 15.29
C LEU A 455 -15.22 3.27 14.87
N ALA A 456 -14.82 2.59 13.79
CA ALA A 456 -15.52 1.39 13.33
C ALA A 456 -15.55 0.28 14.41
N GLN A 457 -14.45 0.11 15.16
CA GLN A 457 -14.40 -0.83 16.28
C GLN A 457 -15.37 -0.45 17.38
N VAL A 458 -15.38 0.83 17.79
CA VAL A 458 -16.30 1.35 18.82
C VAL A 458 -17.77 1.16 18.40
N LEU A 459 -18.12 1.44 17.14
CA LEU A 459 -19.47 1.24 16.64
C LEU A 459 -19.91 -0.23 16.72
N LEU A 460 -19.02 -1.16 16.42
CA LEU A 460 -19.30 -2.61 16.43
C LEU A 460 -19.34 -3.20 17.86
N GLU A 461 -18.68 -2.56 18.83
CA GLU A 461 -18.70 -2.95 20.25
C GLU A 461 -19.95 -2.46 20.98
N GLU A 462 -20.64 -1.44 20.46
CA GLU A 462 -21.94 -1.04 20.99
C GLU A 462 -22.93 -2.23 20.89
N LYS A 463 -23.32 -2.77 22.05
CA LYS A 463 -24.39 -3.78 22.08
C LYS A 463 -25.70 -3.16 21.60
N PRO A 464 -26.49 -3.88 20.79
CA PRO A 464 -27.80 -3.41 20.33
C PRO A 464 -28.76 -3.11 21.44
#